data_a75f1627dd6a27a73eacba1aac9d8040
#
_entry.id   a75f1627dd6a27a73eacba1aac9d8040
#
_cell.length_a   1.000
_cell.length_b   1.000
_cell.length_c   1.000
_cell.angle_alpha   90.00
_cell.angle_beta   90.00
_cell.angle_gamma   90.00
#
_symmetry.space_group_name_H-M   'P 1'
#
loop_
_entity.id
_entity.type
_entity.pdbx_description
1 polymer ?
#
loop_
_entity_poly.entity_id
_entity_poly.type
_entity_poly.pdbx_seq_one_letter_code
_entity_poly.pdbx_strand_id
1 'polypeptide(L)'
;MKISIIKSPNHTIYNRNKKKIKFIVLHYTGMQSERASIEKLINKKSQVSSHYLVNRKGKIIKMVDEKYIAWHAGKSKWKNLINLNNQSIGIEIVNKGHQFGYENFSKKQILKLVLLCKILIKKYKI
;
A
#
# COMPACT_ATOMS: atom_id res chain seq x y z
N MET A 1 -7.17 -13.10 10.28
CA MET A 1 -5.86 -12.52 9.92
C MET A 1 -5.61 -11.30 10.79
N LYS A 2 -4.47 -11.26 11.44
CA LYS A 2 -4.12 -10.16 12.35
C LYS A 2 -3.52 -8.99 11.57
N ILE A 3 -4.06 -7.80 11.78
CA ILE A 3 -3.56 -6.57 11.16
C ILE A 3 -3.20 -5.57 12.25
N SER A 4 -1.97 -5.09 12.24
CA SER A 4 -1.51 -4.02 13.12
C SER A 4 -1.81 -2.66 12.49
N ILE A 5 -1.82 -1.60 13.30
CA ILE A 5 -2.15 -0.25 12.83
C ILE A 5 -1.00 0.70 13.17
N ILE A 6 -0.50 1.39 12.15
CA ILE A 6 0.42 2.53 12.29
C ILE A 6 -0.12 3.62 11.37
N LYS A 7 -0.78 4.63 11.93
CA LYS A 7 -1.50 5.63 11.13
C LYS A 7 -0.57 6.59 10.41
N SER A 8 -0.81 6.79 9.10
CA SER A 8 -0.19 7.85 8.31
C SER A 8 -1.15 9.04 8.19
N PRO A 9 -0.67 10.29 8.31
CA PRO A 9 -1.48 11.47 8.07
C PRO A 9 -1.64 11.81 6.59
N ASN A 10 -0.94 11.10 5.71
CA ASN A 10 -0.85 11.43 4.28
C ASN A 10 -2.01 10.81 3.51
N HIS A 11 -3.17 11.40 3.63
CA HIS A 11 -4.38 10.96 2.93
C HIS A 11 -5.39 12.10 2.84
N THR A 12 -6.44 11.91 2.06
CA THR A 12 -7.53 12.87 1.97
C THR A 12 -8.25 13.01 3.31
N ILE A 13 -8.86 14.18 3.52
CA ILE A 13 -9.69 14.44 4.71
C ILE A 13 -11.15 14.05 4.50
N TYR A 14 -11.53 13.75 3.26
CA TYR A 14 -12.89 13.33 2.91
C TYR A 14 -12.92 11.84 2.56
N ASN A 15 -14.07 11.21 2.78
CA ASN A 15 -14.29 9.82 2.40
C ASN A 15 -14.53 9.72 0.90
N ARG A 16 -13.92 8.72 0.27
CA ARG A 16 -14.23 8.40 -1.12
C ARG A 16 -15.42 7.44 -1.21
N ASN A 17 -16.05 7.42 -2.38
CA ASN A 17 -17.06 6.40 -2.67
C ASN A 17 -16.37 5.05 -2.88
N LYS A 18 -16.63 4.09 -1.98
CA LYS A 18 -16.01 2.74 -2.03
C LYS A 18 -16.31 1.99 -3.32
N LYS A 19 -17.43 2.30 -3.99
CA LYS A 19 -17.77 1.69 -5.29
C LYS A 19 -16.80 2.07 -6.40
N LYS A 20 -16.01 3.12 -6.21
CA LYS A 20 -14.99 3.55 -7.17
C LYS A 20 -13.67 2.80 -7.01
N ILE A 21 -13.52 1.97 -5.99
CA ILE A 21 -12.29 1.17 -5.81
C ILE A 21 -12.32 0.02 -6.81
N LYS A 22 -11.42 0.08 -7.79
CA LYS A 22 -11.36 -0.85 -8.93
C LYS A 22 -10.03 -1.57 -9.04
N PHE A 23 -9.00 -1.13 -8.31
CA PHE A 23 -7.65 -1.64 -8.46
C PHE A 23 -7.00 -1.88 -7.09
N ILE A 24 -6.10 -2.85 -7.08
CA ILE A 24 -5.06 -2.99 -6.06
C ILE A 24 -3.76 -2.67 -6.75
N VAL A 25 -2.99 -1.72 -6.22
CA VAL A 25 -1.68 -1.36 -6.77
C VAL A 25 -0.61 -1.81 -5.79
N LEU A 26 0.28 -2.66 -6.26
CA LEU A 26 1.38 -3.20 -5.46
C LEU A 26 2.65 -2.42 -5.76
N HIS A 27 3.34 -2.00 -4.70
CA HIS A 27 4.63 -1.34 -4.78
C HIS A 27 5.62 -2.07 -3.90
N TYR A 28 6.89 -2.10 -4.27
CA TYR A 28 7.95 -2.44 -3.32
C TYR A 28 8.51 -1.14 -2.72
N THR A 29 8.94 -1.20 -1.47
CA THR A 29 9.36 0.02 -0.75
C THR A 29 10.62 0.64 -1.33
N GLY A 30 11.54 -0.17 -1.82
CA GLY A 30 12.79 0.33 -2.43
C GLY A 30 13.68 1.08 -1.45
N MET A 31 13.62 0.76 -0.17
CA MET A 31 14.40 1.41 0.89
C MET A 31 15.20 0.38 1.66
N GLN A 32 16.28 0.84 2.33
CA GLN A 32 17.22 -0.05 3.00
C GLN A 32 16.62 -0.85 4.15
N SER A 33 15.56 -0.34 4.79
CA SER A 33 14.94 -1.01 5.93
C SER A 33 13.45 -0.79 5.99
N GLU A 34 12.77 -1.67 6.72
CA GLU A 34 11.36 -1.52 7.07
C GLU A 34 11.12 -0.22 7.84
N ARG A 35 11.98 0.09 8.81
CA ARG A 35 11.87 1.31 9.60
C ARG A 35 11.91 2.57 8.74
N ALA A 36 12.87 2.66 7.82
CA ALA A 36 12.97 3.78 6.90
C ALA A 36 11.73 3.89 6.02
N SER A 37 11.17 2.76 5.59
CA SER A 37 9.95 2.72 4.78
C SER A 37 8.75 3.25 5.55
N ILE A 38 8.58 2.81 6.79
CA ILE A 38 7.48 3.28 7.66
C ILE A 38 7.63 4.77 7.94
N GLU A 39 8.82 5.23 8.29
CA GLU A 39 9.09 6.65 8.56
C GLU A 39 8.71 7.53 7.37
N LYS A 40 9.05 7.11 6.15
CA LYS A 40 8.68 7.84 4.93
C LYS A 40 7.16 7.90 4.76
N LEU A 41 6.47 6.78 4.97
CA LEU A 41 5.02 6.69 4.74
C LEU A 41 4.19 7.47 5.77
N ILE A 42 4.75 7.77 6.95
CA ILE A 42 4.05 8.54 7.98
C ILE A 42 4.52 9.99 8.10
N ASN A 43 5.58 10.39 7.39
CA ASN A 43 6.11 11.74 7.43
C ASN A 43 5.28 12.66 6.53
N LYS A 44 4.69 13.70 7.11
CA LYS A 44 3.89 14.68 6.35
C LYS A 44 4.66 15.30 5.18
N LYS A 45 5.95 15.53 5.36
CA LYS A 45 6.79 16.15 4.33
C LYS A 45 6.98 15.27 3.10
N SER A 46 6.90 13.94 3.25
CA SER A 46 7.08 13.02 2.14
C SER A 46 5.92 13.04 1.16
N GLN A 47 4.72 13.38 1.62
CA GLN A 47 3.48 13.38 0.84
C GLN A 47 3.22 12.06 0.11
N VAL A 48 3.66 10.95 0.70
CA VAL A 48 3.38 9.60 0.21
C VAL A 48 2.81 8.74 1.32
N SER A 49 1.96 7.80 0.95
CA SER A 49 1.37 6.85 1.89
C SER A 49 0.85 5.63 1.15
N SER A 50 0.46 4.61 1.89
CA SER A 50 -0.26 3.44 1.36
C SER A 50 -1.31 3.02 2.37
N HIS A 51 -2.28 2.25 1.92
CA HIS A 51 -3.29 1.70 2.83
C HIS A 51 -2.67 0.61 3.71
N TYR A 52 -1.82 -0.22 3.12
CA TYR A 52 -1.19 -1.35 3.81
C TYR A 52 0.28 -1.43 3.51
N LEU A 53 1.02 -1.99 4.46
CA LEU A 53 2.41 -2.40 4.29
C LEU A 53 2.53 -3.85 4.74
N VAL A 54 3.20 -4.67 3.95
CA VAL A 54 3.48 -6.07 4.28
C VAL A 54 4.98 -6.22 4.46
N ASN A 55 5.41 -6.58 5.67
CA ASN A 55 6.84 -6.70 5.97
C ASN A 55 7.38 -8.08 5.61
N ARG A 56 8.69 -8.25 5.74
CA ARG A 56 9.38 -9.48 5.37
C ARG A 56 8.94 -10.71 6.18
N LYS A 57 8.43 -10.51 7.39
CA LYS A 57 7.90 -11.58 8.25
C LYS A 57 6.43 -11.90 7.95
N GLY A 58 5.83 -11.20 7.00
CA GLY A 58 4.42 -11.37 6.65
C GLY A 58 3.48 -10.59 7.55
N LYS A 59 3.98 -9.68 8.37
CA LYS A 59 3.13 -8.80 9.18
C LYS A 59 2.45 -7.78 8.28
N ILE A 60 1.14 -7.63 8.43
CA ILE A 60 0.36 -6.64 7.71
C ILE A 60 0.11 -5.46 8.62
N ILE A 61 0.43 -4.27 8.15
CA ILE A 61 0.25 -3.02 8.87
C ILE A 61 -0.70 -2.14 8.06
N LYS A 62 -1.81 -1.75 8.67
CA LYS A 62 -2.74 -0.79 8.08
C LYS A 62 -2.29 0.61 8.45
N MET A 63 -2.10 1.46 7.44
CA MET A 63 -1.56 2.81 7.62
C MET A 63 -2.57 3.90 7.25
N VAL A 64 -3.43 3.65 6.28
CA VAL A 64 -4.52 4.54 5.89
C VAL A 64 -5.79 3.70 5.79
N ASP A 65 -6.89 4.23 6.33
CA ASP A 65 -8.18 3.57 6.19
C ASP A 65 -8.61 3.53 4.72
N GLU A 66 -9.21 2.43 4.30
CA GLU A 66 -9.63 2.23 2.90
C GLU A 66 -10.65 3.27 2.43
N LYS A 67 -11.39 3.89 3.35
CA LYS A 67 -12.34 4.96 3.02
C LYS A 67 -11.66 6.25 2.55
N TYR A 68 -10.38 6.42 2.86
CA TYR A 68 -9.60 7.57 2.41
C TYR A 68 -8.76 7.22 1.19
N ILE A 69 -8.36 8.23 0.44
CA ILE A 69 -7.41 8.09 -0.67
C ILE A 69 -6.01 8.19 -0.09
N ALA A 70 -5.21 7.15 -0.25
CA ALA A 70 -3.78 7.17 0.07
C ALA A 70 -2.99 7.69 -1.14
N TRP A 71 -1.82 8.23 -0.88
CA TRP A 71 -0.98 8.85 -1.92
C TRP A 71 0.19 7.93 -2.28
N HIS A 72 -0.08 6.90 -3.08
CA HIS A 72 0.91 5.85 -3.39
C HIS A 72 1.33 5.77 -4.86
N ALA A 73 0.48 6.20 -5.79
CA ALA A 73 0.70 6.01 -7.22
C ALA A 73 1.19 7.27 -7.95
N GLY A 74 1.22 8.42 -7.26
CA GLY A 74 1.59 9.68 -7.88
C GLY A 74 0.68 10.03 -9.06
N LYS A 75 1.23 10.73 -10.05
CA LYS A 75 0.53 10.96 -11.31
C LYS A 75 0.54 9.65 -12.09
N SER A 76 -0.64 9.09 -12.36
CA SER A 76 -0.76 7.76 -12.94
C SER A 76 -1.93 7.68 -13.90
N LYS A 77 -1.84 6.72 -14.83
CA LYS A 77 -2.87 6.49 -15.84
C LYS A 77 -2.97 5.00 -16.14
N TRP A 78 -4.19 4.51 -16.21
CA TRP A 78 -4.50 3.17 -16.69
C TRP A 78 -5.69 3.24 -17.63
N LYS A 79 -5.51 2.91 -18.91
CA LYS A 79 -6.55 3.09 -19.95
C LYS A 79 -7.02 4.56 -19.93
N ASN A 80 -8.31 4.81 -19.69
CA ASN A 80 -8.89 6.16 -19.61
C ASN A 80 -8.90 6.73 -18.18
N LEU A 81 -8.34 6.00 -17.21
CA LEU A 81 -8.35 6.41 -15.80
C LEU A 81 -7.04 7.11 -15.47
N ILE A 82 -7.13 8.28 -14.88
CA ILE A 82 -6.00 9.06 -14.38
C ILE A 82 -6.10 9.16 -12.86
N ASN A 83 -4.96 9.42 -12.19
CA ASN A 83 -4.90 9.54 -10.73
C ASN A 83 -5.42 8.25 -10.06
N LEU A 84 -4.74 7.14 -10.30
CA LEU A 84 -5.15 5.82 -9.80
C LEU A 84 -5.33 5.76 -8.28
N ASN A 85 -4.74 6.69 -7.51
CA ASN A 85 -4.97 6.79 -6.08
C ASN A 85 -6.45 6.82 -5.73
N ASN A 86 -7.25 7.54 -6.52
CA ASN A 86 -8.68 7.73 -6.24
C ASN A 86 -9.47 6.43 -6.31
N GLN A 87 -8.98 5.44 -7.05
CA GLN A 87 -9.71 4.23 -7.42
C GLN A 87 -9.02 2.95 -7.00
N SER A 88 -8.03 3.05 -6.11
CA SER A 88 -7.21 1.89 -5.74
C SER A 88 -6.98 1.76 -4.25
N ILE A 89 -6.58 0.55 -3.88
CA ILE A 89 -5.94 0.25 -2.61
C ILE A 89 -4.45 0.10 -2.88
N GLY A 90 -3.62 0.91 -2.25
CA GLY A 90 -2.17 0.81 -2.36
C GLY A 90 -1.59 -0.09 -1.28
N ILE A 91 -0.74 -1.02 -1.67
CA ILE A 91 -0.04 -1.93 -0.76
C ILE A 91 1.45 -1.81 -1.02
N GLU A 92 2.20 -1.43 0.00
CA GLU A 92 3.66 -1.42 -0.02
C GLU A 92 4.20 -2.73 0.51
N ILE A 93 5.15 -3.31 -0.20
CA ILE A 93 5.77 -4.59 0.14
C ILE A 93 7.23 -4.30 0.47
N VAL A 94 7.66 -4.59 1.69
CA VAL A 94 9.02 -4.29 2.13
C VAL A 94 10.02 -5.11 1.31
N ASN A 95 10.86 -4.40 0.55
CA ASN A 95 11.91 -4.98 -0.27
C ASN A 95 12.89 -3.86 -0.61
N LYS A 96 14.19 -4.12 -0.50
CA LYS A 96 15.23 -3.13 -0.80
C LYS A 96 15.16 -2.65 -2.24
N GLY A 97 14.81 -3.55 -3.15
CA GLY A 97 14.64 -3.24 -4.54
C GLY A 97 15.97 -3.02 -5.28
N HIS A 98 15.83 -2.40 -6.42
CA HIS A 98 16.87 -2.30 -7.42
C HIS A 98 18.14 -1.56 -6.97
N GLN A 99 17.98 -0.46 -6.24
CA GLN A 99 19.10 0.41 -5.87
C GLN A 99 20.02 -0.19 -4.82
N PHE A 100 19.51 -1.09 -3.97
CA PHE A 100 20.24 -1.62 -2.81
C PHE A 100 20.53 -3.11 -2.94
N GLY A 101 20.56 -3.61 -4.17
CA GLY A 101 20.69 -5.02 -4.46
C GLY A 101 19.37 -5.77 -4.32
N TYR A 102 19.10 -6.64 -5.27
CA TYR A 102 17.87 -7.41 -5.24
C TYR A 102 17.84 -8.39 -4.09
N GLU A 103 16.69 -8.51 -3.46
CA GLU A 103 16.37 -9.62 -2.57
C GLU A 103 15.04 -10.23 -3.02
N ASN A 104 14.88 -11.53 -2.81
CA ASN A 104 13.60 -12.18 -3.07
C ASN A 104 12.59 -11.76 -2.03
N PHE A 105 11.34 -11.65 -2.43
CA PHE A 105 10.25 -11.52 -1.46
C PHE A 105 10.20 -12.80 -0.62
N SER A 106 9.99 -12.67 0.69
CA SER A 106 9.94 -13.83 1.55
C SER A 106 8.66 -14.63 1.31
N LYS A 107 8.70 -15.95 1.57
CA LYS A 107 7.51 -16.80 1.43
C LYS A 107 6.36 -16.34 2.32
N LYS A 108 6.65 -15.97 3.56
CA LYS A 108 5.65 -15.45 4.51
C LYS A 108 5.01 -14.16 3.99
N GLN A 109 5.82 -13.29 3.44
CA GLN A 109 5.38 -12.01 2.87
C GLN A 109 4.42 -12.23 1.71
N ILE A 110 4.80 -13.08 0.75
CA ILE A 110 3.95 -13.40 -0.40
C ILE A 110 2.65 -14.06 0.04
N LEU A 111 2.71 -15.03 0.96
CA LEU A 111 1.51 -15.71 1.46
C LEU A 111 0.51 -14.72 2.06
N LYS A 112 0.99 -13.82 2.92
CA LYS A 112 0.12 -12.82 3.56
C LYS A 112 -0.39 -11.78 2.56
N LEU A 113 0.45 -11.38 1.61
CA LEU A 113 0.03 -10.48 0.54
C LEU A 113 -1.11 -11.08 -0.28
N VAL A 114 -0.99 -12.35 -0.67
CA VAL A 114 -2.04 -13.06 -1.41
C VAL A 114 -3.34 -13.11 -0.62
N LEU A 115 -3.27 -13.43 0.68
CA LEU A 115 -4.46 -13.46 1.54
C LEU A 115 -5.12 -12.07 1.63
N LEU A 116 -4.34 -11.02 1.81
CA LEU A 116 -4.85 -9.65 1.86
C LEU A 116 -5.52 -9.27 0.53
N CYS A 117 -4.87 -9.54 -0.59
CA CYS A 117 -5.44 -9.27 -1.91
C CYS A 117 -6.77 -10.00 -2.13
N LYS A 118 -6.86 -11.27 -1.75
CA LYS A 118 -8.10 -12.05 -1.86
C LYS A 118 -9.24 -11.41 -1.08
N ILE A 119 -8.97 -10.95 0.14
CA ILE A 119 -9.97 -10.26 0.98
C ILE A 119 -10.45 -8.98 0.28
N LEU A 120 -9.52 -8.17 -0.22
CA LEU A 120 -9.84 -6.90 -0.87
C LEU A 120 -10.59 -7.10 -2.19
N ILE A 121 -10.17 -8.08 -2.99
CA ILE A 121 -10.84 -8.41 -4.26
C ILE A 121 -12.30 -8.78 -4.00
N LYS A 122 -12.56 -9.63 -3.00
CA LYS A 122 -13.92 -10.02 -2.63
C LYS A 122 -14.73 -8.85 -2.12
N LYS A 123 -14.12 -8.03 -1.25
CA LYS A 123 -14.79 -6.89 -0.61
C LYS A 123 -15.24 -5.84 -1.62
N TYR A 124 -14.39 -5.51 -2.57
CA TYR A 124 -14.65 -4.44 -3.55
C TYR A 124 -15.04 -4.96 -4.93
N LYS A 125 -15.15 -6.25 -5.11
CA LYS A 125 -15.50 -6.89 -6.39
C LYS A 125 -14.56 -6.47 -7.52
N ILE A 126 -13.28 -6.47 -7.19
CA ILE A 126 -12.21 -6.14 -8.14
C ILE A 126 -12.01 -7.31 -9.13
#